data_59a3b63d120ddd42841216cb7ddd2f88
#
_entry.id   59a3b63d120ddd42841216cb7ddd2f88
#
_cell.length_a   1.000
_cell.length_b   1.000
_cell.length_c   1.000
_cell.angle_alpha   90.00
_cell.angle_beta   90.00
_cell.angle_gamma   90.00
#
_symmetry.space_group_name_H-M   'P 1'
#
loop_
_entity.id
_entity.type
_entity.pdbx_description
1 polymer ?
#
loop_
_entity_poly.entity_id
_entity_poly.type
_entity_poly.pdbx_seq_one_letter_code
_entity_poly.pdbx_strand_id
1 'polypeptide(L)'
;MSKSSLHENLVEELLERIRSCLHGDRWVSKERPIQCAISQPEPDIAVFAGPRDFRATTHPTTAEFVIEVAVNTLEKDLRKAAIYAAADVAEYWVVDPKTCSILVHRQPIGEGYAEITPFGSGQVVTSSRINGFVIRVDELLQPV
;
A
#
# COMPACT_ATOMS: atom_id res chain seq x y z
N MET A 1 17.97 -0.22 -9.16
CA MET A 1 18.34 -1.18 -8.12
C MET A 1 17.35 -2.33 -8.09
N SER A 2 17.83 -3.55 -8.11
CA SER A 2 16.94 -4.71 -8.04
C SER A 2 16.39 -4.90 -6.63
N LYS A 3 15.14 -5.34 -6.54
CA LYS A 3 14.47 -5.66 -5.28
C LYS A 3 14.88 -7.06 -4.84
N SER A 4 14.87 -7.31 -3.54
CA SER A 4 15.16 -8.63 -3.00
C SER A 4 14.07 -9.64 -3.37
N SER A 5 14.41 -10.92 -3.32
CA SER A 5 13.44 -12.00 -3.54
C SER A 5 12.31 -11.94 -2.51
N LEU A 6 12.63 -11.63 -1.26
CA LEU A 6 11.62 -11.46 -0.21
C LEU A 6 10.65 -10.33 -0.55
N HIS A 7 11.16 -9.18 -0.98
CA HIS A 7 10.33 -8.05 -1.39
C HIS A 7 9.38 -8.46 -2.52
N GLU A 8 9.92 -9.06 -3.57
CA GLU A 8 9.11 -9.48 -4.73
C GLU A 8 8.03 -10.49 -4.34
N ASN A 9 8.37 -11.47 -3.51
CA ASN A 9 7.42 -12.49 -3.10
C ASN A 9 6.27 -11.91 -2.25
N LEU A 10 6.58 -10.97 -1.35
CA LEU A 10 5.56 -10.32 -0.54
C LEU A 10 4.63 -9.45 -1.39
N VAL A 11 5.21 -8.71 -2.34
CA VAL A 11 4.41 -7.89 -3.26
C VAL A 11 3.47 -8.78 -4.08
N GLU A 12 3.97 -9.88 -4.63
CA GLU A 12 3.15 -10.79 -5.43
C GLU A 12 2.01 -11.41 -4.60
N GLU A 13 2.30 -11.84 -3.36
CA GLU A 13 1.27 -12.41 -2.48
C GLU A 13 0.17 -11.39 -2.18
N LEU A 14 0.55 -10.17 -1.82
CA LEU A 14 -0.40 -9.11 -1.54
C LEU A 14 -1.21 -8.74 -2.79
N LEU A 15 -0.55 -8.66 -3.93
CA LEU A 15 -1.19 -8.31 -5.19
C LEU A 15 -2.26 -9.33 -5.58
N GLU A 16 -1.95 -10.63 -5.45
CA GLU A 16 -2.93 -11.70 -5.71
C GLU A 16 -4.14 -11.61 -4.80
N ARG A 17 -3.91 -11.37 -3.50
CA ARG A 17 -4.99 -11.26 -2.52
C ARG A 17 -5.89 -10.05 -2.82
N ILE A 18 -5.30 -8.92 -3.19
CA ILE A 18 -6.08 -7.74 -3.56
C ILE A 18 -6.92 -8.03 -4.80
N ARG A 19 -6.32 -8.62 -5.84
CA ARG A 19 -7.03 -8.95 -7.07
C ARG A 19 -8.25 -9.84 -6.84
N SER A 20 -8.14 -10.77 -5.90
CA SER A 20 -9.26 -11.67 -5.58
C SER A 20 -10.42 -10.96 -4.89
N CYS A 21 -10.19 -9.77 -4.33
CA CYS A 21 -11.19 -9.00 -3.61
C CYS A 21 -11.77 -7.84 -4.41
N LEU A 22 -11.10 -7.41 -5.48
CA LEU A 22 -11.54 -6.24 -6.23
C LEU A 22 -12.75 -6.54 -7.10
N HIS A 23 -13.72 -5.63 -7.07
CA HIS A 23 -14.93 -5.70 -7.86
C HIS A 23 -15.24 -4.33 -8.45
N GLY A 24 -15.97 -4.33 -9.56
CA GLY A 24 -16.49 -3.11 -10.15
C GLY A 24 -15.41 -2.28 -10.82
N ASP A 25 -15.43 -1.01 -10.51
CA ASP A 25 -14.62 -0.01 -11.18
C ASP A 25 -13.38 0.40 -10.38
N ARG A 26 -12.74 -0.58 -9.77
CA ARG A 26 -11.43 -0.39 -9.14
C ARG A 26 -10.40 -1.28 -9.82
N TRP A 27 -9.15 -0.82 -9.83
CA TRP A 27 -8.06 -1.59 -10.41
C TRP A 27 -6.80 -1.45 -9.57
N VAL A 28 -5.97 -2.47 -9.60
CA VAL A 28 -4.73 -2.52 -8.84
C VAL A 28 -3.54 -2.57 -9.79
N SER A 29 -2.45 -1.94 -9.42
CA SER A 29 -1.24 -1.95 -10.21
C SER A 29 -0.01 -2.00 -9.31
N LYS A 30 1.06 -2.54 -9.87
CA LYS A 30 2.38 -2.64 -9.27
C LYS A 30 3.27 -1.54 -9.84
N GLU A 31 3.96 -0.82 -8.97
CA GLU A 31 4.96 0.20 -9.35
C GLU A 31 4.43 1.31 -10.28
N ARG A 32 3.14 1.57 -10.25
CA ARG A 32 2.57 2.65 -11.07
C ARG A 32 2.78 4.00 -10.39
N PRO A 33 3.35 4.97 -11.13
CA PRO A 33 3.56 6.31 -10.56
C PRO A 33 2.25 7.00 -10.19
N ILE A 34 2.29 7.73 -9.08
CA ILE A 34 1.23 8.65 -8.67
C ILE A 34 1.81 10.05 -8.75
N GLN A 35 1.18 10.93 -9.54
CA GLN A 35 1.64 12.30 -9.67
C GLN A 35 1.16 13.11 -8.48
N CYS A 36 2.01 13.31 -7.50
CA CYS A 36 1.76 14.14 -6.33
C CYS A 36 2.21 15.57 -6.59
N ALA A 37 1.99 16.47 -5.61
CA ALA A 37 2.24 17.91 -5.78
C ALA A 37 3.70 18.22 -6.15
N ILE A 38 4.65 17.55 -5.49
CA ILE A 38 6.08 17.84 -5.65
C ILE A 38 6.92 16.59 -5.98
N SER A 39 6.29 15.44 -6.14
CA SER A 39 7.00 14.19 -6.39
C SER A 39 6.14 13.22 -7.15
N GLN A 40 6.77 12.17 -7.66
CA GLN A 40 6.08 11.13 -8.41
C GLN A 40 6.50 9.76 -7.88
N PRO A 41 6.00 9.37 -6.68
CA PRO A 41 6.34 8.08 -6.12
C PRO A 41 5.79 6.92 -6.95
N GLU A 42 6.46 5.79 -6.89
CA GLU A 42 6.05 4.56 -7.54
C GLU A 42 5.80 3.51 -6.46
N PRO A 43 4.62 3.51 -5.84
CA PRO A 43 4.34 2.58 -4.74
C PRO A 43 4.41 1.13 -5.21
N ASP A 44 4.83 0.24 -4.32
CA ASP A 44 4.88 -1.19 -4.64
C ASP A 44 3.53 -1.68 -5.14
N ILE A 45 2.44 -1.31 -4.45
CA ILE A 45 1.08 -1.64 -4.85
C ILE A 45 0.18 -0.43 -4.63
N ALA A 46 -0.70 -0.15 -5.58
CA ALA A 46 -1.73 0.87 -5.42
C ALA A 46 -3.04 0.42 -6.04
N VAL A 47 -4.15 0.76 -5.37
CA VAL A 47 -5.51 0.52 -5.86
C VAL A 47 -6.12 1.86 -6.22
N PHE A 48 -6.63 1.96 -7.43
CA PHE A 48 -7.19 3.19 -7.99
C PHE A 48 -8.70 3.06 -8.18
N ALA A 49 -9.39 4.18 -8.01
CA ALA A 49 -10.83 4.26 -8.27
C ALA A 49 -11.12 4.40 -9.75
N GLY A 50 -12.34 4.05 -10.14
CA GLY A 50 -12.83 4.19 -11.49
C GLY A 50 -12.40 3.04 -12.39
N PRO A 51 -13.02 2.95 -13.58
CA PRO A 51 -12.55 1.96 -14.55
C PRO A 51 -11.18 2.36 -15.05
N ARG A 52 -10.35 1.35 -15.32
CA ARG A 52 -9.00 1.61 -15.84
C ARG A 52 -9.09 2.11 -17.27
N ASP A 53 -8.53 3.29 -17.52
CA ASP A 53 -8.40 3.85 -18.86
C ASP A 53 -7.04 3.48 -19.45
N PHE A 54 -7.02 2.50 -20.35
CA PHE A 54 -5.78 2.02 -20.99
C PHE A 54 -5.20 3.03 -21.99
N ARG A 55 -5.93 4.10 -22.28
CA ARG A 55 -5.47 5.16 -23.19
C ARG A 55 -5.08 6.44 -22.46
N ALA A 56 -5.12 6.44 -21.13
CA ALA A 56 -4.71 7.60 -20.36
C ALA A 56 -3.26 7.97 -20.65
N THR A 57 -3.00 9.26 -20.82
CA THR A 57 -1.66 9.79 -21.10
C THR A 57 -1.03 10.43 -19.87
N THR A 58 -1.77 10.50 -18.76
CA THR A 58 -1.28 11.07 -17.52
C THR A 58 -1.38 10.02 -16.40
N HIS A 59 -0.56 10.20 -15.37
CA HIS A 59 -0.62 9.33 -14.20
C HIS A 59 -1.74 9.75 -13.27
N PRO A 60 -2.29 8.81 -12.46
CA PRO A 60 -3.24 9.18 -11.42
C PRO A 60 -2.61 10.18 -10.45
N THR A 61 -3.45 11.02 -9.84
CA THR A 61 -2.99 12.02 -8.85
C THR A 61 -3.26 11.58 -7.41
N THR A 62 -3.98 10.48 -7.23
CA THR A 62 -4.28 9.89 -5.93
C THR A 62 -4.51 8.39 -6.09
N ALA A 63 -4.75 7.71 -4.98
CA ALA A 63 -5.14 6.30 -4.97
C ALA A 63 -6.05 6.07 -3.77
N GLU A 64 -6.84 5.01 -3.79
CA GLU A 64 -7.66 4.66 -2.63
C GLU A 64 -6.86 3.93 -1.57
N PHE A 65 -5.84 3.19 -1.99
CA PHE A 65 -5.07 2.34 -1.11
C PHE A 65 -3.66 2.15 -1.67
N VAL A 66 -2.66 2.28 -0.81
CA VAL A 66 -1.25 2.08 -1.18
C VAL A 66 -0.60 1.15 -0.17
N ILE A 67 0.20 0.21 -0.66
CA ILE A 67 1.05 -0.64 0.18
C ILE A 67 2.50 -0.48 -0.27
N GLU A 68 3.39 -0.24 0.70
CA GLU A 68 4.83 -0.32 0.51
C GLU A 68 5.35 -1.49 1.35
N VAL A 69 6.19 -2.32 0.76
CA VAL A 69 6.85 -3.43 1.46
C VAL A 69 8.27 -2.99 1.80
N ALA A 70 8.52 -2.81 3.10
CA ALA A 70 9.73 -2.15 3.60
C ALA A 70 10.84 -3.14 3.93
N VAL A 71 11.46 -3.74 2.90
CA VAL A 71 12.66 -4.57 3.08
C VAL A 71 13.87 -3.64 3.04
N ASN A 72 14.43 -3.30 4.21
CA ASN A 72 15.56 -2.36 4.39
C ASN A 72 15.25 -0.92 3.99
N THR A 73 13.98 -0.55 3.89
CA THR A 73 13.55 0.80 3.47
C THR A 73 12.55 1.43 4.43
N LEU A 74 12.49 0.94 5.68
CA LEU A 74 11.45 1.35 6.62
C LEU A 74 11.36 2.86 6.83
N GLU A 75 12.47 3.52 7.11
CA GLU A 75 12.46 4.97 7.33
C GLU A 75 11.95 5.73 6.12
N LYS A 76 12.41 5.35 4.94
CA LYS A 76 11.99 5.96 3.68
C LYS A 76 10.48 5.78 3.48
N ASP A 77 9.98 4.57 3.69
CA ASP A 77 8.57 4.26 3.49
C ASP A 77 7.68 4.94 4.53
N LEU A 78 8.16 5.09 5.76
CA LEU A 78 7.44 5.85 6.78
C LEU A 78 7.35 7.34 6.42
N ARG A 79 8.41 7.91 5.84
CA ARG A 79 8.40 9.31 5.40
C ARG A 79 7.46 9.55 4.21
N LYS A 80 7.21 8.55 3.40
CA LYS A 80 6.27 8.66 2.29
C LYS A 80 4.83 8.89 2.74
N ALA A 81 4.53 8.62 4.01
CA ALA A 81 3.18 8.86 4.54
C ALA A 81 2.74 10.32 4.34
N ALA A 82 3.65 11.29 4.51
CA ALA A 82 3.32 12.70 4.29
C ALA A 82 2.93 12.97 2.83
N ILE A 83 3.64 12.35 1.89
CA ILE A 83 3.37 12.51 0.46
C ILE A 83 2.01 11.92 0.09
N TYR A 84 1.74 10.71 0.58
CA TYR A 84 0.47 10.03 0.29
C TYR A 84 -0.71 10.70 0.98
N ALA A 85 -0.54 11.17 2.22
CA ALA A 85 -1.59 11.91 2.92
C ALA A 85 -1.95 13.20 2.18
N ALA A 86 -0.94 13.96 1.74
CA ALA A 86 -1.17 15.19 0.98
C ALA A 86 -1.87 14.94 -0.36
N ALA A 87 -1.73 13.74 -0.91
CA ALA A 87 -2.40 13.32 -2.15
C ALA A 87 -3.77 12.68 -1.90
N ASP A 88 -4.25 12.71 -0.67
CA ASP A 88 -5.54 12.11 -0.25
C ASP A 88 -5.63 10.60 -0.45
N VAL A 89 -4.51 9.89 -0.34
CA VAL A 89 -4.54 8.43 -0.34
C VAL A 89 -5.22 7.96 0.95
N ALA A 90 -6.39 7.36 0.83
CA ALA A 90 -7.28 7.09 1.96
C ALA A 90 -6.70 6.11 2.97
N GLU A 91 -5.94 5.12 2.51
CA GLU A 91 -5.33 4.11 3.38
C GLU A 91 -3.94 3.78 2.88
N TYR A 92 -2.95 3.77 3.79
CA TYR A 92 -1.56 3.48 3.46
C TYR A 92 -0.98 2.46 4.44
N TRP A 93 -0.52 1.32 3.93
CA TRP A 93 0.10 0.27 4.73
C TRP A 93 1.60 0.21 4.47
N VAL A 94 2.37 0.15 5.55
CA VAL A 94 3.79 -0.17 5.49
C VAL A 94 3.96 -1.57 6.07
N VAL A 95 4.34 -2.51 5.21
CA VAL A 95 4.56 -3.92 5.60
C VAL A 95 6.04 -4.08 5.92
N ASP A 96 6.35 -4.39 7.18
CA ASP A 96 7.72 -4.51 7.66
C ASP A 96 8.03 -5.97 8.04
N PRO A 97 8.69 -6.73 7.14
CA PRO A 97 9.01 -8.12 7.44
C PRO A 97 10.06 -8.29 8.53
N LYS A 98 10.90 -7.28 8.77
CA LYS A 98 11.93 -7.35 9.79
C LYS A 98 11.33 -7.43 11.20
N THR A 99 10.28 -6.67 11.47
CA THR A 99 9.59 -6.69 12.77
C THR A 99 8.31 -7.50 12.74
N CYS A 100 8.00 -8.15 11.61
CA CYS A 100 6.77 -8.92 11.40
C CYS A 100 5.54 -8.08 11.79
N SER A 101 5.44 -6.88 11.22
CA SER A 101 4.36 -5.96 11.53
C SER A 101 3.89 -5.21 10.30
N ILE A 102 2.67 -4.68 10.39
CA ILE A 102 2.07 -3.83 9.37
C ILE A 102 1.61 -2.56 10.07
N LEU A 103 2.09 -1.41 9.58
CA LEU A 103 1.67 -0.11 10.11
C LEU A 103 0.60 0.46 9.18
N VAL A 104 -0.60 0.65 9.71
CA VAL A 104 -1.78 1.07 8.94
C VAL A 104 -2.07 2.54 9.21
N HIS A 105 -2.09 3.33 8.14
CA HIS A 105 -2.40 4.76 8.18
C HIS A 105 -3.77 4.97 7.55
N ARG A 106 -4.65 5.69 8.26
CA ARG A 106 -6.00 6.01 7.79
C ARG A 106 -6.33 7.46 8.10
N GLN A 107 -7.33 7.99 7.41
CA GLN A 107 -7.85 9.35 7.61
C GLN A 107 -6.77 10.42 7.33
N PRO A 108 -6.44 10.62 6.05
CA PRO A 108 -5.46 11.64 5.70
C PRO A 108 -5.94 13.04 6.08
N ILE A 109 -5.06 13.82 6.70
CA ILE A 109 -5.29 15.20 7.07
C ILE A 109 -4.01 15.97 6.77
N GLY A 110 -4.03 16.89 5.79
CA GLY A 110 -2.84 17.65 5.42
C GLY A 110 -1.71 16.72 5.00
N GLU A 111 -0.60 16.79 5.70
CA GLU A 111 0.58 15.95 5.43
C GLU A 111 0.73 14.80 6.43
N GLY A 112 -0.37 14.30 6.97
CA GLY A 112 -0.35 13.21 7.93
C GLY A 112 -1.62 12.41 7.93
N TYR A 113 -1.64 11.38 8.75
CA TYR A 113 -2.80 10.52 8.94
C TYR A 113 -3.27 10.64 10.39
N ALA A 114 -4.57 10.85 10.57
CA ALA A 114 -5.15 10.99 11.91
C ALA A 114 -5.12 9.67 12.70
N GLU A 115 -5.13 8.54 12.00
CA GLU A 115 -5.12 7.21 12.61
C GLU A 115 -3.93 6.43 12.08
N ILE A 116 -3.02 6.04 12.98
CA ILE A 116 -1.86 5.21 12.65
C ILE A 116 -1.82 4.06 13.67
N THR A 117 -2.01 2.84 13.18
CA THR A 117 -2.16 1.67 14.06
C THR A 117 -1.19 0.56 13.63
N PRO A 118 -0.34 0.07 14.53
CA PRO A 118 0.51 -1.09 14.24
C PRO A 118 -0.25 -2.40 14.47
N PHE A 119 0.00 -3.36 13.61
CA PHE A 119 -0.51 -4.72 13.75
C PHE A 119 0.68 -5.67 13.72
N GLY A 120 0.76 -6.54 14.69
CA GLY A 120 1.87 -7.48 14.84
C GLY A 120 1.41 -8.93 14.88
N SER A 121 2.29 -9.79 15.36
CA SER A 121 2.06 -11.23 15.45
C SER A 121 0.75 -11.54 16.17
N GLY A 122 -0.02 -12.48 15.64
CA GLY A 122 -1.30 -12.89 16.18
C GLY A 122 -2.47 -11.99 15.80
N GLN A 123 -2.22 -10.89 15.11
CA GLN A 123 -3.27 -9.93 14.74
C GLN A 123 -3.71 -10.08 13.29
N VAL A 124 -4.91 -9.58 13.02
CA VAL A 124 -5.51 -9.58 11.70
C VAL A 124 -5.76 -8.13 11.29
N VAL A 125 -5.37 -7.79 10.07
CA VAL A 125 -5.57 -6.45 9.51
C VAL A 125 -6.66 -6.53 8.47
N THR A 126 -7.69 -5.69 8.61
CA THR A 126 -8.76 -5.58 7.62
C THR A 126 -8.68 -4.21 6.96
N SER A 127 -8.65 -4.17 5.64
CA SER A 127 -8.68 -2.90 4.92
C SER A 127 -10.02 -2.19 5.13
N SER A 128 -9.97 -0.87 5.30
CA SER A 128 -11.17 -0.05 5.37
C SER A 128 -11.67 0.35 3.98
N ARG A 129 -10.84 0.18 2.95
CA ARG A 129 -11.16 0.60 1.59
C ARG A 129 -11.48 -0.56 0.65
N ILE A 130 -10.82 -1.69 0.84
CA ILE A 130 -11.00 -2.86 -0.01
C ILE A 130 -11.79 -3.90 0.77
N ASN A 131 -13.06 -4.02 0.44
CA ASN A 131 -13.95 -4.97 1.10
C ASN A 131 -13.47 -6.41 0.89
N GLY A 132 -13.32 -7.15 1.98
CA GLY A 132 -12.85 -8.53 1.92
C GLY A 132 -11.34 -8.71 1.90
N PHE A 133 -10.57 -7.62 1.84
CA PHE A 133 -9.12 -7.73 1.93
C PHE A 133 -8.70 -7.79 3.39
N VAL A 134 -8.33 -8.99 3.83
CA VAL A 134 -7.97 -9.30 5.21
C VAL A 134 -6.62 -10.02 5.20
N ILE A 135 -5.70 -9.57 6.03
CA ILE A 135 -4.37 -10.16 6.15
C ILE A 135 -4.15 -10.63 7.59
N ARG A 136 -3.81 -11.90 7.73
CA ARG A 136 -3.31 -12.43 8.99
C ARG A 136 -1.80 -12.19 9.01
N VAL A 137 -1.33 -11.39 9.96
CA VAL A 137 0.08 -11.00 9.99
C VAL A 137 1.01 -12.21 10.01
N ASP A 138 0.68 -13.23 10.82
CA ASP A 138 1.51 -14.43 10.94
C ASP A 138 1.57 -15.29 9.68
N GLU A 139 0.55 -15.22 8.83
CA GLU A 139 0.54 -15.96 7.56
C GLU A 139 1.38 -15.25 6.49
N LEU A 140 1.34 -13.93 6.49
CA LEU A 140 2.10 -13.13 5.51
C LEU A 140 3.56 -12.98 5.92
N LEU A 141 3.80 -12.68 7.19
CA LEU A 141 5.12 -12.34 7.71
C LEU A 141 5.54 -13.37 8.74
N GLN A 142 6.29 -14.38 8.28
CA GLN A 142 6.80 -15.41 9.16
C GLN A 142 8.24 -15.08 9.55
N PRO A 143 8.60 -15.23 10.84
CA PRO A 143 10.00 -15.06 11.25
C PRO A 143 10.86 -16.10 10.53
N VAL A 144 12.03 -15.68 10.12
CA VAL A 144 13.00 -16.56 9.46
C VAL A 144 13.81 -17.33 10.50
#